data_981114909f6c556cb28416ef150e3de3
#
_entry.id   981114909f6c556cb28416ef150e3de3
#
_cell.length_a   1.000
_cell.length_b   1.000
_cell.length_c   1.000
_cell.angle_alpha   90.00
_cell.angle_beta   90.00
_cell.angle_gamma   90.00
#
_symmetry.space_group_name_H-M   'P 1'
#
loop_
_entity.id
_entity.type
_entity.pdbx_description
1 polymer ?
#
loop_
_entity_poly.entity_id
_entity_poly.type
_entity_poly.pdbx_seq_one_letter_code
_entity_poly.pdbx_strand_id
1 'polypeptide(L)'
;NSSYDIVSKNDKIYIIPGGKSLTGDNSFNKAGSVMIYDYEKWSVLEPSVVQNKLNTWPKDYTSIVVTKNDTEKEIIYVSSFGYGLFQFIDREPSAVYNKTNSPLENAHGNEGFYCRVDGLAFDKEGNLWMTNSEVSKAIKILDKEGKWHSLSVESLNGKYTINDILVTSNNDKWINISRPTSQACLTVVTNSNSLDEATSYEFKNFIDTDNNDFSPNNYTCMAEDKNGYIWIGTNKGAIYLTNPKLATTENNQSMRCTRVKLINEEGIPYYFLDNTIITTIKVDNGNRKWIGTDGSGVYVLSEDNQEIVHQFNTSNSPLLSDKIYSIEINENTGEVFIGSDKGLVSYKGEATKGKDDYSDVYAYPNPVRPEYRDKVTITGLMDNSIVKITDLNGNLVYQTKSLGGQVIWNCRNTKGVRVASGVYLVLSATEDSKESVVTKIAVIK
;
A
#
# COMPACT_ATOMS: atom_id res chain seq x y z
N ASN A 1 -13.81 -16.60 2.73
CA ASN A 1 -13.79 -15.15 3.06
C ASN A 1 -12.38 -14.62 2.90
N SER A 2 -11.94 -14.48 1.64
CA SER A 2 -10.65 -13.84 1.35
C SER A 2 -10.75 -12.32 1.49
N SER A 3 -9.63 -11.67 1.81
CA SER A 3 -9.48 -10.22 1.78
C SER A 3 -8.47 -9.87 0.69
N TYR A 4 -9.02 -9.52 -0.50
CA TYR A 4 -8.24 -9.41 -1.72
C TYR A 4 -7.61 -8.04 -1.90
N ASP A 5 -8.40 -6.98 -1.70
CA ASP A 5 -7.92 -5.62 -1.66
C ASP A 5 -8.52 -4.88 -0.47
N ILE A 6 -7.71 -4.02 0.13
CA ILE A 6 -8.02 -3.30 1.38
C ILE A 6 -7.58 -1.86 1.20
N VAL A 7 -8.45 -0.93 1.58
CA VAL A 7 -8.12 0.50 1.65
C VAL A 7 -8.51 1.09 2.99
N SER A 8 -7.62 1.90 3.56
CA SER A 8 -7.84 2.70 4.76
C SER A 8 -8.16 4.14 4.35
N LYS A 9 -9.33 4.64 4.70
CA LYS A 9 -9.73 6.01 4.38
C LYS A 9 -10.73 6.53 5.41
N ASN A 10 -10.58 7.80 5.84
CA ASN A 10 -11.50 8.47 6.76
C ASN A 10 -11.76 7.66 8.05
N ASP A 11 -10.70 7.13 8.66
CA ASP A 11 -10.74 6.27 9.85
C ASP A 11 -11.67 5.04 9.69
N LYS A 12 -11.72 4.47 8.50
CA LYS A 12 -12.44 3.23 8.19
C LYS A 12 -11.57 2.34 7.32
N ILE A 13 -11.85 1.05 7.39
CA ILE A 13 -11.22 0.04 6.54
C ILE A 13 -12.28 -0.55 5.61
N TYR A 14 -12.00 -0.54 4.32
CA TYR A 14 -12.86 -1.09 3.27
C TYR A 14 -12.17 -2.29 2.66
N ILE A 15 -12.89 -3.39 2.49
CA ILE A 15 -12.34 -4.67 2.07
C ILE A 15 -13.24 -5.28 1.01
N ILE A 16 -12.63 -5.78 -0.06
CA ILE A 16 -13.31 -6.57 -1.08
C ILE A 16 -12.80 -8.02 -1.08
N PRO A 17 -13.67 -9.00 -1.39
CA PRO A 17 -13.33 -10.43 -1.28
C PRO A 17 -12.48 -10.95 -2.43
N GLY A 18 -12.29 -10.15 -3.48
CA GLY A 18 -11.48 -10.50 -4.64
C GLY A 18 -12.24 -11.15 -5.76
N GLY A 19 -11.60 -11.22 -6.90
CA GLY A 19 -12.23 -11.58 -8.14
C GLY A 19 -11.38 -12.37 -9.12
N LYS A 20 -10.05 -12.37 -9.03
CA LYS A 20 -9.20 -13.02 -10.04
C LYS A 20 -7.92 -13.62 -9.43
N SER A 21 -7.28 -14.51 -10.19
CA SER A 21 -5.93 -14.98 -9.90
C SER A 21 -4.90 -13.85 -10.08
N LEU A 22 -3.70 -14.02 -9.53
CA LEU A 22 -2.60 -13.03 -9.65
C LEU A 22 -2.27 -12.67 -11.10
N THR A 23 -2.33 -13.65 -12.00
CA THR A 23 -2.08 -13.46 -13.44
C THR A 23 -3.34 -13.01 -14.19
N GLY A 24 -4.50 -12.99 -13.53
CA GLY A 24 -5.77 -12.62 -14.17
C GLY A 24 -6.23 -13.56 -15.30
N ASP A 25 -5.78 -14.83 -15.28
CA ASP A 25 -6.21 -15.86 -16.21
C ASP A 25 -7.48 -16.56 -15.75
N ASN A 26 -7.81 -16.50 -14.45
CA ASN A 26 -9.00 -17.09 -13.88
C ASN A 26 -9.79 -16.06 -13.06
N SER A 27 -11.08 -15.92 -13.36
CA SER A 27 -12.08 -15.31 -12.50
C SER A 27 -12.44 -16.27 -11.37
N PHE A 28 -12.58 -15.75 -10.15
CA PHE A 28 -13.01 -16.57 -9.01
C PHE A 28 -14.52 -16.72 -8.92
N ASN A 29 -15.28 -16.00 -9.75
CA ASN A 29 -16.73 -15.98 -9.79
C ASN A 29 -17.37 -15.69 -8.41
N LYS A 30 -16.71 -14.85 -7.63
CA LYS A 30 -17.16 -14.45 -6.29
C LYS A 30 -18.18 -13.33 -6.36
N ALA A 31 -19.20 -13.42 -5.51
CA ALA A 31 -20.15 -12.33 -5.32
C ALA A 31 -19.43 -11.08 -4.81
N GLY A 32 -19.70 -9.94 -5.43
CA GLY A 32 -19.10 -8.67 -5.09
C GLY A 32 -19.76 -8.03 -3.88
N SER A 33 -19.03 -7.95 -2.78
CA SER A 33 -19.45 -7.24 -1.56
C SER A 33 -18.35 -6.28 -1.12
N VAL A 34 -18.72 -5.26 -0.34
CA VAL A 34 -17.75 -4.40 0.33
C VAL A 34 -17.98 -4.50 1.83
N MET A 35 -16.99 -5.00 2.55
CA MET A 35 -16.99 -5.02 4.01
C MET A 35 -16.36 -3.72 4.51
N ILE A 36 -16.97 -3.08 5.50
CA ILE A 36 -16.53 -1.81 6.07
C ILE A 36 -16.41 -1.97 7.57
N TYR A 37 -15.24 -1.65 8.11
CA TYR A 37 -14.96 -1.61 9.53
C TYR A 37 -14.68 -0.16 9.95
N ASP A 38 -15.43 0.36 10.91
CA ASP A 38 -15.29 1.73 11.45
C ASP A 38 -14.68 1.75 12.85
N TYR A 39 -13.95 0.69 13.24
CA TYR A 39 -13.36 0.45 14.57
C TYR A 39 -14.34 0.18 15.70
N GLU A 40 -15.65 0.31 15.46
CA GLU A 40 -16.70 -0.06 16.40
C GLU A 40 -17.44 -1.32 15.91
N LYS A 41 -17.79 -1.32 14.64
CA LYS A 41 -18.62 -2.38 14.04
C LYS A 41 -18.26 -2.66 12.59
N TRP A 42 -18.64 -3.85 12.16
CA TRP A 42 -18.63 -4.24 10.76
C TRP A 42 -19.98 -3.94 10.10
N SER A 43 -19.93 -3.48 8.88
CA SER A 43 -21.06 -3.39 7.96
C SER A 43 -20.69 -3.96 6.61
N VAL A 44 -21.70 -4.39 5.81
CA VAL A 44 -21.47 -4.99 4.50
C VAL A 44 -22.40 -4.36 3.50
N LEU A 45 -21.85 -3.96 2.35
CA LEU A 45 -22.64 -3.62 1.16
C LEU A 45 -22.90 -4.93 0.42
N GLU A 46 -24.12 -5.45 0.57
CA GLU A 46 -24.48 -6.77 0.10
C GLU A 46 -24.74 -6.80 -1.42
N PRO A 47 -24.37 -7.87 -2.14
CA PRO A 47 -24.64 -8.02 -3.58
C PRO A 47 -26.11 -7.89 -3.94
N SER A 48 -27.00 -8.35 -3.08
CA SER A 48 -28.46 -8.27 -3.25
C SER A 48 -28.98 -6.84 -3.32
N VAL A 49 -28.40 -5.92 -2.56
CA VAL A 49 -28.76 -4.49 -2.59
C VAL A 49 -28.37 -3.88 -3.93
N VAL A 50 -27.19 -4.23 -4.46
CA VAL A 50 -26.74 -3.80 -5.80
C VAL A 50 -27.67 -4.36 -6.87
N GLN A 51 -27.99 -5.66 -6.83
CA GLN A 51 -28.91 -6.29 -7.75
C GLN A 51 -30.28 -5.63 -7.75
N ASN A 52 -30.85 -5.38 -6.57
CA ASN A 52 -32.17 -4.80 -6.45
C ASN A 52 -32.23 -3.34 -6.95
N LYS A 53 -31.19 -2.57 -6.75
CA LYS A 53 -31.16 -1.15 -7.08
C LYS A 53 -30.66 -0.86 -8.50
N LEU A 54 -29.70 -1.62 -8.98
CA LEU A 54 -29.02 -1.38 -10.27
C LEU A 54 -29.27 -2.48 -11.30
N ASN A 55 -30.09 -3.49 -10.99
CA ASN A 55 -30.38 -4.66 -11.83
C ASN A 55 -29.12 -5.36 -12.36
N THR A 56 -28.06 -5.39 -11.54
CA THR A 56 -26.78 -6.01 -11.87
C THR A 56 -26.26 -6.79 -10.67
N TRP A 57 -26.03 -8.10 -10.85
CA TRP A 57 -25.38 -8.91 -9.80
C TRP A 57 -23.88 -8.65 -9.83
N PRO A 58 -23.31 -8.03 -8.78
CA PRO A 58 -21.90 -7.72 -8.77
C PRO A 58 -21.06 -8.98 -8.55
N LYS A 59 -19.96 -9.10 -9.30
CA LYS A 59 -19.00 -10.20 -9.17
C LYS A 59 -17.57 -9.71 -9.34
N ASP A 60 -16.65 -10.48 -8.79
CA ASP A 60 -15.22 -10.39 -9.04
C ASP A 60 -14.68 -8.98 -8.90
N TYR A 61 -14.88 -8.38 -7.73
CA TYR A 61 -14.31 -7.09 -7.38
C TYR A 61 -12.80 -7.21 -7.27
N THR A 62 -12.05 -6.28 -7.87
CA THR A 62 -10.58 -6.37 -8.02
C THR A 62 -9.81 -5.22 -7.42
N SER A 63 -10.37 -4.02 -7.38
CA SER A 63 -9.75 -2.87 -6.73
C SER A 63 -10.82 -1.96 -6.13
N ILE A 64 -10.48 -1.27 -5.06
CA ILE A 64 -11.38 -0.35 -4.35
C ILE A 64 -10.65 0.96 -4.03
N VAL A 65 -11.33 2.08 -4.28
CA VAL A 65 -10.87 3.40 -3.83
C VAL A 65 -12.01 4.19 -3.22
N VAL A 66 -11.68 5.05 -2.26
CA VAL A 66 -12.66 5.82 -1.50
C VAL A 66 -12.27 7.29 -1.49
N THR A 67 -13.25 8.18 -1.72
CA THR A 67 -13.09 9.63 -1.66
C THR A 67 -14.34 10.28 -1.03
N LYS A 68 -14.35 11.59 -0.99
CA LYS A 68 -15.55 12.39 -0.69
C LYS A 68 -15.79 13.36 -1.83
N ASN A 69 -17.05 13.68 -2.07
CA ASN A 69 -17.41 14.77 -2.99
C ASN A 69 -17.45 16.13 -2.26
N ASP A 70 -17.76 17.19 -2.99
CA ASP A 70 -17.83 18.57 -2.47
C ASP A 70 -18.89 18.76 -1.36
N THR A 71 -19.83 17.82 -1.22
CA THR A 71 -20.84 17.82 -0.15
C THR A 71 -20.47 16.89 1.00
N GLU A 72 -19.19 16.50 1.13
CA GLU A 72 -18.64 15.59 2.15
C GLU A 72 -19.23 14.17 2.16
N LYS A 73 -20.01 13.81 1.13
CA LYS A 73 -20.54 12.45 1.00
C LYS A 73 -19.44 11.48 0.62
N GLU A 74 -19.44 10.31 1.29
CA GLU A 74 -18.53 9.21 0.99
C GLU A 74 -18.84 8.62 -0.40
N ILE A 75 -17.84 8.54 -1.26
CA ILE A 75 -17.93 7.89 -2.55
C ILE A 75 -16.97 6.70 -2.59
N ILE A 76 -17.49 5.53 -2.88
CA ILE A 76 -16.73 4.30 -3.04
C ILE A 76 -16.80 3.89 -4.51
N TYR A 77 -15.65 3.70 -5.15
CA TYR A 77 -15.56 3.08 -6.47
C TYR A 77 -14.95 1.70 -6.33
N VAL A 78 -15.53 0.74 -7.01
CA VAL A 78 -15.06 -0.66 -7.02
C VAL A 78 -15.02 -1.18 -8.44
N SER A 79 -13.87 -1.61 -8.89
CA SER A 79 -13.70 -2.24 -10.19
C SER A 79 -14.08 -3.72 -10.16
N SER A 80 -14.44 -4.26 -11.31
CA SER A 80 -14.81 -5.66 -11.48
C SER A 80 -14.14 -6.27 -12.70
N PHE A 81 -13.67 -7.50 -12.53
CA PHE A 81 -13.07 -8.29 -13.61
C PHE A 81 -14.14 -8.91 -14.53
N GLY A 82 -14.99 -8.07 -15.10
CA GLY A 82 -16.02 -8.48 -16.04
C GLY A 82 -17.30 -7.64 -16.07
N TYR A 83 -17.55 -6.81 -15.05
CA TYR A 83 -18.80 -6.04 -14.93
C TYR A 83 -18.58 -4.52 -14.95
N GLY A 84 -17.35 -4.03 -15.16
CA GLY A 84 -17.04 -2.62 -15.23
C GLY A 84 -16.75 -1.99 -13.86
N LEU A 85 -17.24 -0.78 -13.63
CA LEU A 85 -16.99 0.03 -12.44
C LEU A 85 -18.28 0.27 -11.66
N PHE A 86 -18.28 -0.08 -10.38
CA PHE A 86 -19.41 0.18 -9.46
C PHE A 86 -19.13 1.44 -8.65
N GLN A 87 -20.17 2.25 -8.43
CA GLN A 87 -20.14 3.44 -7.59
C GLN A 87 -21.18 3.33 -6.48
N PHE A 88 -20.74 3.68 -5.27
CA PHE A 88 -21.62 3.83 -4.11
C PHE A 88 -21.47 5.24 -3.56
N ILE A 89 -22.58 5.87 -3.15
CA ILE A 89 -22.61 7.18 -2.49
C ILE A 89 -23.27 7.01 -1.13
N ASP A 90 -22.59 7.42 -0.06
CA ASP A 90 -23.02 7.20 1.32
C ASP A 90 -23.45 5.73 1.58
N ARG A 91 -22.67 4.80 1.04
CA ARG A 91 -22.87 3.33 1.11
C ARG A 91 -24.08 2.80 0.36
N GLU A 92 -24.75 3.63 -0.43
CA GLU A 92 -25.85 3.22 -1.28
C GLU A 92 -25.37 3.00 -2.73
N PRO A 93 -25.72 1.89 -3.41
CA PRO A 93 -25.40 1.70 -4.82
C PRO A 93 -25.97 2.86 -5.66
N SER A 94 -25.11 3.52 -6.43
CA SER A 94 -25.47 4.69 -7.23
C SER A 94 -25.41 4.44 -8.72
N ALA A 95 -24.35 3.77 -9.20
CA ALA A 95 -24.17 3.50 -10.62
C ALA A 95 -23.34 2.23 -10.86
N VAL A 96 -23.54 1.64 -12.04
CA VAL A 96 -22.61 0.70 -12.69
C VAL A 96 -22.24 1.30 -14.03
N TYR A 97 -20.96 1.56 -14.22
CA TYR A 97 -20.42 2.05 -15.49
C TYR A 97 -19.87 0.88 -16.31
N ASN A 98 -20.27 0.81 -17.55
CA ASN A 98 -19.85 -0.19 -18.53
C ASN A 98 -19.98 0.36 -19.95
N LYS A 99 -19.86 -0.45 -20.99
CA LYS A 99 -19.95 -0.03 -22.40
C LYS A 99 -21.25 0.69 -22.79
N THR A 100 -22.32 0.57 -21.99
CA THR A 100 -23.63 1.15 -22.35
C THR A 100 -23.81 2.59 -21.91
N ASN A 101 -23.05 3.05 -20.92
CA ASN A 101 -23.23 4.36 -20.30
C ASN A 101 -21.92 5.08 -19.99
N SER A 102 -20.78 4.57 -20.47
CA SER A 102 -19.46 5.14 -20.28
C SER A 102 -18.54 4.77 -21.46
N PRO A 103 -17.33 5.33 -21.56
CA PRO A 103 -16.33 4.91 -22.55
C PRO A 103 -15.68 3.54 -22.25
N LEU A 104 -16.04 2.88 -21.16
CA LEU A 104 -15.56 1.55 -20.88
C LEU A 104 -15.96 0.57 -22.01
N GLU A 105 -15.04 -0.31 -22.36
CA GLU A 105 -15.18 -1.24 -23.46
C GLU A 105 -15.16 -2.68 -22.96
N ASN A 106 -15.81 -3.57 -23.70
CA ASN A 106 -15.72 -5.01 -23.43
C ASN A 106 -14.39 -5.57 -23.94
N ALA A 107 -13.87 -6.57 -23.25
CA ALA A 107 -12.71 -7.31 -23.65
C ALA A 107 -12.87 -7.89 -25.06
N HIS A 108 -11.79 -7.93 -25.82
CA HIS A 108 -11.75 -8.27 -27.25
C HIS A 108 -12.40 -9.65 -27.53
N GLY A 109 -13.26 -9.71 -28.57
CA GLY A 109 -13.95 -10.93 -28.98
C GLY A 109 -15.15 -11.32 -28.13
N ASN A 110 -15.52 -10.53 -27.10
CA ASN A 110 -16.67 -10.81 -26.26
C ASN A 110 -17.81 -9.85 -26.58
N GLU A 111 -18.81 -10.30 -27.35
CA GLU A 111 -20.00 -9.50 -27.66
C GLU A 111 -20.95 -9.34 -26.46
N GLY A 112 -20.81 -10.18 -25.42
CA GLY A 112 -21.55 -10.11 -24.17
C GLY A 112 -21.06 -8.98 -23.24
N PHE A 113 -21.59 -8.96 -22.04
CA PHE A 113 -21.10 -8.08 -20.97
C PHE A 113 -19.84 -8.68 -20.35
N TYR A 114 -18.68 -8.24 -20.81
CA TYR A 114 -17.41 -8.62 -20.21
C TYR A 114 -16.44 -7.43 -20.21
N CYS A 115 -16.73 -6.48 -19.35
CA CYS A 115 -15.96 -5.25 -19.19
C CYS A 115 -14.93 -5.40 -18.06
N ARG A 116 -13.68 -5.65 -18.43
CA ARG A 116 -12.57 -5.85 -17.48
C ARG A 116 -12.01 -4.53 -17.01
N VAL A 117 -12.43 -4.07 -15.85
CA VAL A 117 -11.83 -2.92 -15.15
C VAL A 117 -11.05 -3.43 -13.95
N ASP A 118 -9.83 -2.92 -13.74
CA ASP A 118 -8.95 -3.41 -12.68
C ASP A 118 -8.39 -2.26 -11.83
N GLY A 119 -7.12 -1.89 -11.98
CA GLY A 119 -6.47 -0.90 -11.14
C GLY A 119 -7.22 0.43 -11.09
N LEU A 120 -7.46 0.92 -9.88
CA LEU A 120 -8.09 2.21 -9.60
C LEU A 120 -7.13 3.09 -8.80
N ALA A 121 -6.95 4.33 -9.21
CA ALA A 121 -6.19 5.32 -8.43
C ALA A 121 -6.70 6.74 -8.68
N PHE A 122 -6.72 7.56 -7.64
CA PHE A 122 -6.91 9.01 -7.81
C PHE A 122 -5.58 9.69 -8.08
N ASP A 123 -5.55 10.58 -9.08
CA ASP A 123 -4.43 11.49 -9.24
C ASP A 123 -4.51 12.66 -8.26
N LYS A 124 -3.49 13.53 -8.28
CA LYS A 124 -3.42 14.69 -7.37
C LYS A 124 -4.48 15.74 -7.59
N GLU A 125 -5.05 15.78 -8.78
CA GLU A 125 -6.14 16.67 -9.17
C GLU A 125 -7.51 16.10 -8.78
N GLY A 126 -7.57 14.85 -8.32
CA GLY A 126 -8.79 14.16 -7.91
C GLY A 126 -9.50 13.40 -9.04
N ASN A 127 -8.85 13.21 -10.19
CA ASN A 127 -9.39 12.39 -11.26
C ASN A 127 -9.19 10.91 -10.96
N LEU A 128 -10.21 10.10 -11.23
CA LEU A 128 -10.16 8.65 -11.06
C LEU A 128 -9.61 8.00 -12.33
N TRP A 129 -8.39 7.48 -12.26
CA TRP A 129 -7.75 6.68 -13.28
C TRP A 129 -8.10 5.21 -13.12
N MET A 130 -8.29 4.51 -14.23
CA MET A 130 -8.60 3.07 -14.23
C MET A 130 -8.04 2.37 -15.46
N THR A 131 -7.72 1.09 -15.29
CA THR A 131 -7.33 0.21 -16.37
C THR A 131 -8.52 -0.53 -16.93
N ASN A 132 -8.60 -0.64 -18.28
CA ASN A 132 -9.60 -1.44 -18.98
C ASN A 132 -8.86 -2.40 -19.92
N SER A 133 -8.84 -3.68 -19.59
CA SER A 133 -8.04 -4.68 -20.29
C SER A 133 -8.67 -5.16 -21.60
N GLU A 134 -7.82 -5.60 -22.55
CA GLU A 134 -8.19 -6.14 -23.88
C GLU A 134 -8.96 -5.17 -24.79
N VAL A 135 -8.68 -3.88 -24.66
CA VAL A 135 -9.34 -2.83 -25.42
C VAL A 135 -8.32 -1.90 -26.10
N SER A 136 -8.79 -1.09 -27.05
CA SER A 136 -7.93 -0.21 -27.86
C SER A 136 -7.46 1.03 -27.10
N LYS A 137 -8.22 1.50 -26.14
CA LYS A 137 -7.84 2.61 -25.26
C LYS A 137 -7.86 2.10 -23.81
N ALA A 138 -6.72 1.57 -23.37
CA ALA A 138 -6.63 0.81 -22.13
C ALA A 138 -6.76 1.64 -20.86
N ILE A 139 -6.57 2.94 -20.91
CA ILE A 139 -6.73 3.83 -19.76
C ILE A 139 -8.01 4.65 -19.92
N LYS A 140 -8.84 4.62 -18.87
CA LYS A 140 -10.02 5.45 -18.75
C LYS A 140 -9.88 6.35 -17.54
N ILE A 141 -10.41 7.56 -17.64
CA ILE A 141 -10.34 8.57 -16.58
C ILE A 141 -11.73 9.14 -16.39
N LEU A 142 -12.20 9.16 -15.16
CA LEU A 142 -13.36 9.92 -14.75
C LEU A 142 -12.85 11.14 -13.99
N ASP A 143 -12.97 12.33 -14.58
CA ASP A 143 -12.49 13.53 -13.93
C ASP A 143 -13.39 13.94 -12.74
N LYS A 144 -12.91 14.87 -11.94
CA LYS A 144 -13.64 15.33 -10.74
C LYS A 144 -14.95 16.04 -11.07
N GLU A 145 -15.14 16.53 -12.28
CA GLU A 145 -16.38 17.12 -12.79
C GLU A 145 -17.37 16.05 -13.31
N GLY A 146 -16.97 14.77 -13.34
CA GLY A 146 -17.77 13.64 -13.80
C GLY A 146 -17.71 13.41 -15.32
N LYS A 147 -16.79 14.04 -16.03
CA LYS A 147 -16.55 13.80 -17.45
C LYS A 147 -15.58 12.64 -17.66
N TRP A 148 -15.83 11.84 -18.68
CA TRP A 148 -14.99 10.72 -19.07
C TRP A 148 -13.95 11.08 -20.11
N HIS A 149 -12.74 10.53 -19.96
CA HIS A 149 -11.65 10.59 -20.91
C HIS A 149 -11.10 9.18 -21.20
N SER A 150 -10.41 9.00 -22.34
CA SER A 150 -9.86 7.71 -22.74
C SER A 150 -8.52 7.91 -23.43
N LEU A 151 -7.46 7.30 -22.86
CA LEU A 151 -6.12 7.36 -23.42
C LEU A 151 -5.77 6.06 -24.14
N SER A 152 -5.19 6.22 -25.33
CA SER A 152 -4.50 5.14 -26.03
C SER A 152 -3.03 5.14 -25.63
N VAL A 153 -2.59 4.05 -24.99
CA VAL A 153 -1.20 3.83 -24.59
C VAL A 153 -0.74 2.55 -25.27
N GLU A 154 0.15 2.67 -26.25
CA GLU A 154 0.51 1.57 -27.15
C GLU A 154 0.96 0.31 -26.42
N SER A 155 1.78 0.46 -25.38
CA SER A 155 2.25 -0.67 -24.56
C SER A 155 1.16 -1.40 -23.80
N LEU A 156 0.00 -0.75 -23.54
CA LEU A 156 -1.12 -1.30 -22.79
C LEU A 156 -2.26 -1.81 -23.67
N ASN A 157 -2.39 -1.26 -24.88
CA ASN A 157 -3.53 -1.55 -25.76
C ASN A 157 -3.62 -3.05 -26.10
N GLY A 158 -4.81 -3.63 -25.94
CA GLY A 158 -5.08 -5.04 -26.22
C GLY A 158 -4.43 -6.04 -25.25
N LYS A 159 -3.79 -5.60 -24.15
CA LYS A 159 -3.19 -6.52 -23.18
C LYS A 159 -4.26 -7.22 -22.34
N TYR A 160 -4.02 -8.50 -21.99
CA TYR A 160 -5.01 -9.36 -21.34
C TYR A 160 -5.35 -8.96 -19.92
N THR A 161 -4.37 -8.53 -19.13
CA THR A 161 -4.59 -8.10 -17.74
C THR A 161 -3.64 -6.98 -17.42
N ILE A 162 -4.16 -5.77 -17.49
CA ILE A 162 -3.51 -4.57 -16.99
C ILE A 162 -4.00 -4.44 -15.55
N ASN A 163 -3.07 -4.46 -14.61
CA ASN A 163 -3.42 -4.67 -13.21
C ASN A 163 -3.57 -3.34 -12.46
N ASP A 164 -2.52 -2.91 -11.82
CA ASP A 164 -2.54 -1.83 -10.84
C ASP A 164 -2.05 -0.50 -11.43
N ILE A 165 -2.44 0.58 -10.80
CA ILE A 165 -1.96 1.94 -11.09
C ILE A 165 -1.40 2.53 -9.80
N LEU A 166 -0.10 2.83 -9.79
CA LEU A 166 0.53 3.62 -8.75
C LEU A 166 0.62 5.08 -9.24
N VAL A 167 -0.02 6.01 -8.54
CA VAL A 167 0.17 7.44 -8.72
C VAL A 167 1.27 7.90 -7.79
N THR A 168 2.37 8.42 -8.35
CA THR A 168 3.55 8.83 -7.58
C THR A 168 3.43 10.24 -7.01
N SER A 169 4.37 10.59 -6.15
CA SER A 169 4.53 11.95 -5.62
C SER A 169 4.76 13.01 -6.70
N ASN A 170 5.21 12.61 -7.90
CA ASN A 170 5.32 13.48 -9.08
C ASN A 170 4.06 13.45 -9.96
N ASN A 171 3.02 12.72 -9.55
CA ASN A 171 1.80 12.52 -10.32
C ASN A 171 1.96 11.68 -11.60
N ASP A 172 3.07 10.97 -11.78
CA ASP A 172 3.22 9.96 -12.84
C ASP A 172 2.42 8.71 -12.48
N LYS A 173 1.86 8.04 -13.48
CA LYS A 173 1.08 6.82 -13.32
C LYS A 173 1.92 5.63 -13.77
N TRP A 174 2.35 4.82 -12.82
CA TRP A 174 3.06 3.57 -13.07
C TRP A 174 2.04 2.45 -13.16
N ILE A 175 2.10 1.66 -14.24
CA ILE A 175 1.09 0.66 -14.56
C ILE A 175 1.79 -0.65 -14.87
N ASN A 176 1.36 -1.73 -14.21
CA ASN A 176 1.88 -3.06 -14.44
C ASN A 176 0.91 -3.93 -15.25
N ILE A 177 1.47 -4.87 -15.98
CA ILE A 177 0.73 -5.91 -16.70
C ILE A 177 1.01 -7.24 -16.03
N SER A 178 0.00 -7.85 -15.41
CA SER A 178 0.16 -9.12 -14.70
C SER A 178 0.07 -10.35 -15.60
N ARG A 179 -0.50 -10.20 -16.80
CA ARG A 179 -0.55 -11.26 -17.82
C ARG A 179 -0.09 -10.72 -19.17
N PRO A 180 1.22 -10.69 -19.43
CA PRO A 180 1.75 -10.24 -20.71
C PRO A 180 1.49 -11.30 -21.78
N THR A 181 1.30 -10.83 -23.03
CA THR A 181 1.15 -11.71 -24.20
C THR A 181 2.50 -12.26 -24.68
N SER A 182 3.59 -11.59 -24.34
CA SER A 182 4.96 -11.93 -24.74
C SER A 182 5.93 -11.74 -23.59
N GLN A 183 6.35 -10.51 -23.34
CA GLN A 183 7.27 -10.14 -22.27
C GLN A 183 6.55 -9.23 -21.26
N ALA A 184 6.77 -9.44 -19.96
CA ALA A 184 6.29 -8.55 -18.93
C ALA A 184 6.85 -7.14 -19.13
N CYS A 185 6.03 -6.12 -18.91
CA CYS A 185 6.47 -4.74 -18.95
C CYS A 185 5.82 -3.90 -17.87
N LEU A 186 6.49 -2.81 -17.52
CA LEU A 186 5.94 -1.69 -16.80
C LEU A 186 5.77 -0.53 -17.76
N THR A 187 4.70 0.23 -17.56
CA THR A 187 4.44 1.44 -18.33
C THR A 187 4.32 2.63 -17.39
N VAL A 188 5.00 3.72 -17.72
CA VAL A 188 4.85 5.00 -17.03
C VAL A 188 4.13 5.95 -17.94
N VAL A 189 3.02 6.50 -17.47
CA VAL A 189 2.24 7.55 -18.15
C VAL A 189 2.49 8.84 -17.42
N THR A 190 3.06 9.83 -18.12
CA THR A 190 3.31 11.16 -17.56
C THR A 190 2.14 12.08 -17.83
N ASN A 191 1.98 13.10 -16.99
CA ASN A 191 0.96 14.09 -17.19
C ASN A 191 1.25 14.95 -18.42
N SER A 192 0.21 15.26 -19.16
CA SER A 192 0.15 16.34 -20.12
C SER A 192 -0.80 17.44 -19.60
N ASN A 193 -0.90 18.54 -20.33
CA ASN A 193 -1.88 19.60 -20.03
C ASN A 193 -3.34 19.18 -20.35
N SER A 194 -3.55 17.97 -20.83
CA SER A 194 -4.84 17.41 -21.20
C SER A 194 -4.97 15.98 -20.69
N LEU A 195 -6.17 15.59 -20.23
CA LEU A 195 -6.48 14.20 -19.87
C LEU A 195 -6.74 13.30 -21.09
N ASP A 196 -6.78 13.86 -22.29
CA ASP A 196 -6.98 13.14 -23.55
C ASP A 196 -5.65 12.82 -24.27
N GLU A 197 -4.53 13.32 -23.75
CA GLU A 197 -3.18 13.12 -24.30
C GLU A 197 -2.19 12.78 -23.18
N ALA A 198 -1.28 11.87 -23.45
CA ALA A 198 -0.21 11.53 -22.52
C ALA A 198 1.02 11.02 -23.24
N THR A 199 2.18 11.25 -22.66
CA THR A 199 3.42 10.57 -23.06
C THR A 199 3.58 9.32 -22.20
N SER A 200 3.98 8.22 -22.83
CA SER A 200 4.20 6.96 -22.12
C SER A 200 5.55 6.34 -22.42
N TYR A 201 6.09 5.65 -21.45
CA TYR A 201 7.40 4.98 -21.52
C TYR A 201 7.22 3.53 -21.06
N GLU A 202 7.84 2.59 -21.80
CA GLU A 202 7.74 1.15 -21.53
C GLU A 202 9.10 0.59 -21.07
N PHE A 203 9.08 -0.26 -20.03
CA PHE A 203 10.26 -0.96 -19.51
C PHE A 203 10.00 -2.45 -19.48
N LYS A 204 10.98 -3.21 -20.00
CA LYS A 204 10.88 -4.68 -20.06
C LYS A 204 11.93 -5.38 -19.23
N ASN A 205 13.09 -4.77 -19.09
CA ASN A 205 14.25 -5.35 -18.43
C ASN A 205 14.88 -4.36 -17.45
N PHE A 206 15.48 -4.91 -16.43
CA PHE A 206 16.29 -4.18 -15.47
C PHE A 206 17.70 -4.75 -15.42
N ILE A 207 18.66 -3.90 -15.05
CA ILE A 207 20.02 -4.30 -14.70
C ILE A 207 20.21 -4.00 -13.23
N ASP A 208 20.55 -5.01 -12.43
CA ASP A 208 20.76 -4.82 -11.00
C ASP A 208 22.10 -4.14 -10.69
N THR A 209 22.33 -3.82 -9.43
CA THR A 209 23.55 -3.14 -8.97
C THR A 209 24.82 -3.99 -9.15
N ASP A 210 24.67 -5.31 -9.37
CA ASP A 210 25.78 -6.22 -9.66
C ASP A 210 26.01 -6.42 -11.16
N ASN A 211 25.32 -5.64 -12.01
CA ASN A 211 25.29 -5.73 -13.46
C ASN A 211 24.71 -7.05 -14.00
N ASN A 212 23.83 -7.71 -13.25
CA ASN A 212 23.09 -8.85 -13.74
C ASN A 212 21.77 -8.39 -14.38
N ASP A 213 21.36 -9.07 -15.44
CA ASP A 213 20.05 -8.90 -16.03
C ASP A 213 18.98 -9.40 -15.05
N PHE A 214 17.98 -8.55 -14.78
CA PHE A 214 16.80 -8.89 -14.01
C PHE A 214 15.56 -8.74 -14.89
N SER A 215 15.10 -9.86 -15.41
CA SER A 215 13.95 -9.93 -16.32
C SER A 215 12.89 -10.85 -15.72
N PRO A 216 11.96 -10.32 -14.93
CA PRO A 216 10.86 -11.11 -14.38
C PRO A 216 9.83 -11.41 -15.48
N ASN A 217 9.05 -12.48 -15.28
CA ASN A 217 7.95 -12.82 -16.17
C ASN A 217 6.65 -12.09 -15.80
N ASN A 218 6.60 -11.48 -14.61
CA ASN A 218 5.41 -10.83 -14.08
C ASN A 218 5.79 -9.72 -13.09
N TYR A 219 5.12 -8.58 -13.21
CA TYR A 219 5.14 -7.48 -12.25
C TYR A 219 3.79 -7.50 -11.51
N THR A 220 3.80 -7.57 -10.19
CA THR A 220 2.62 -7.88 -9.39
C THR A 220 2.06 -6.69 -8.62
N CYS A 221 2.92 -5.84 -8.09
CA CYS A 221 2.53 -4.67 -7.30
C CYS A 221 3.62 -3.60 -7.33
N MET A 222 3.27 -2.39 -6.93
CA MET A 222 4.19 -1.25 -6.86
C MET A 222 3.88 -0.38 -5.64
N ALA A 223 4.91 0.27 -5.09
CA ALA A 223 4.77 1.26 -4.03
C ALA A 223 5.86 2.33 -4.14
N GLU A 224 5.55 3.57 -3.80
CA GLU A 224 6.53 4.63 -3.62
C GLU A 224 6.89 4.75 -2.14
N ASP A 225 8.17 4.79 -1.81
CA ASP A 225 8.62 5.00 -0.44
C ASP A 225 8.87 6.49 -0.13
N LYS A 226 9.14 6.82 1.13
CA LYS A 226 9.34 8.21 1.55
C LYS A 226 10.57 8.90 0.96
N ASN A 227 11.49 8.12 0.39
CA ASN A 227 12.64 8.65 -0.35
C ASN A 227 12.31 8.90 -1.82
N GLY A 228 11.09 8.59 -2.25
CA GLY A 228 10.66 8.65 -3.65
C GLY A 228 11.18 7.48 -4.48
N TYR A 229 11.63 6.40 -3.85
CA TYR A 229 12.01 5.18 -4.57
C TYR A 229 10.78 4.38 -4.94
N ILE A 230 10.76 3.83 -6.14
CA ILE A 230 9.67 2.98 -6.60
C ILE A 230 10.02 1.51 -6.35
N TRP A 231 9.29 0.91 -5.44
CA TRP A 231 9.35 -0.52 -5.16
C TRP A 231 8.45 -1.29 -6.10
N ILE A 232 8.94 -2.41 -6.60
CA ILE A 232 8.26 -3.24 -7.60
C ILE A 232 8.32 -4.69 -7.14
N GLY A 233 7.16 -5.28 -6.91
CA GLY A 233 7.01 -6.70 -6.64
C GLY A 233 6.99 -7.49 -7.95
N THR A 234 7.65 -8.65 -7.95
CA THR A 234 7.73 -9.53 -9.12
C THR A 234 7.58 -11.00 -8.72
N ASN A 235 7.55 -11.87 -9.72
CA ASN A 235 7.62 -13.32 -9.47
C ASN A 235 9.04 -13.83 -9.14
N LYS A 236 10.03 -12.95 -9.10
CA LYS A 236 11.44 -13.25 -8.77
C LYS A 236 11.95 -12.46 -7.56
N GLY A 237 11.05 -11.96 -6.71
CA GLY A 237 11.39 -11.10 -5.58
C GLY A 237 11.02 -9.63 -5.80
N ALA A 238 11.47 -8.77 -4.88
CA ALA A 238 11.25 -7.33 -4.95
C ALA A 238 12.51 -6.61 -5.44
N ILE A 239 12.30 -5.57 -6.25
CA ILE A 239 13.33 -4.61 -6.65
C ILE A 239 12.87 -3.20 -6.32
N TYR A 240 13.79 -2.25 -6.27
CA TYR A 240 13.44 -0.85 -6.19
C TYR A 240 14.33 0.04 -7.07
N LEU A 241 13.77 1.17 -7.50
CA LEU A 241 14.41 2.15 -8.36
C LEU A 241 14.72 3.39 -7.52
N THR A 242 16.01 3.70 -7.38
CA THR A 242 16.48 4.87 -6.61
C THR A 242 16.33 6.18 -7.37
N ASN A 243 16.22 6.13 -8.68
CA ASN A 243 16.02 7.29 -9.55
C ASN A 243 14.90 7.03 -10.56
N PRO A 244 13.62 7.02 -10.14
CA PRO A 244 12.50 6.74 -11.02
C PRO A 244 12.29 7.79 -12.13
N LYS A 245 12.87 8.99 -12.00
CA LYS A 245 12.82 10.03 -13.04
C LYS A 245 13.49 9.58 -14.36
N LEU A 246 14.46 8.68 -14.29
CA LEU A 246 15.05 8.09 -15.49
C LEU A 246 14.05 7.32 -16.33
N ALA A 247 12.94 6.86 -15.74
CA ALA A 247 11.87 6.16 -16.43
C ALA A 247 11.18 7.01 -17.50
N THR A 248 11.22 8.33 -17.38
CA THR A 248 10.56 9.26 -18.29
C THR A 248 11.53 9.97 -19.24
N THR A 249 12.74 9.41 -19.41
CA THR A 249 13.72 9.89 -20.37
C THR A 249 13.74 9.01 -21.63
N GLU A 250 13.99 9.61 -22.79
CA GLU A 250 14.09 8.86 -24.05
C GLU A 250 15.25 7.85 -24.02
N ASN A 251 15.05 6.67 -24.65
CA ASN A 251 16.01 5.58 -24.80
C ASN A 251 16.27 4.65 -23.61
N ASN A 252 15.36 4.54 -22.65
CA ASN A 252 15.52 3.60 -21.54
C ASN A 252 14.89 2.22 -21.81
N GLN A 253 15.53 1.38 -22.61
CA GLN A 253 15.11 -0.01 -22.78
C GLN A 253 15.52 -0.91 -21.59
N SER A 254 16.49 -0.47 -20.77
CA SER A 254 16.93 -1.16 -19.56
C SER A 254 17.14 -0.16 -18.44
N MET A 255 16.36 -0.27 -17.39
CA MET A 255 16.53 0.54 -16.18
C MET A 255 17.43 -0.12 -15.16
N ARG A 256 18.17 0.68 -14.40
CA ARG A 256 18.90 0.19 -13.23
C ARG A 256 17.95 0.00 -12.05
N CYS A 257 18.05 -1.17 -11.43
CA CYS A 257 17.31 -1.49 -10.20
C CYS A 257 18.26 -1.93 -9.09
N THR A 258 17.77 -1.88 -7.87
CA THR A 258 18.43 -2.46 -6.71
C THR A 258 17.65 -3.67 -6.22
N ARG A 259 18.34 -4.79 -6.03
CA ARG A 259 17.82 -5.96 -5.29
C ARG A 259 18.32 -5.86 -3.86
N VAL A 260 17.43 -6.02 -2.90
CA VAL A 260 17.83 -5.99 -1.48
C VAL A 260 18.78 -7.16 -1.19
N LYS A 261 19.95 -6.86 -0.63
CA LYS A 261 20.91 -7.85 -0.14
C LYS A 261 20.95 -7.81 1.38
N LEU A 262 20.79 -8.95 1.99
CA LEU A 262 20.95 -9.14 3.41
C LEU A 262 22.12 -10.07 3.68
N ILE A 263 22.61 -10.08 4.90
CA ILE A 263 23.69 -10.94 5.36
C ILE A 263 23.09 -11.96 6.32
N ASN A 264 23.32 -13.24 6.09
CA ASN A 264 22.88 -14.30 6.99
C ASN A 264 23.77 -14.41 8.25
N GLU A 265 23.41 -15.29 9.18
CA GLU A 265 24.16 -15.51 10.43
C GLU A 265 25.61 -15.97 10.21
N GLU A 266 25.92 -16.54 9.06
CA GLU A 266 27.27 -16.99 8.67
C GLU A 266 28.08 -15.87 8.00
N GLY A 267 27.51 -14.66 7.84
CA GLY A 267 28.16 -13.52 7.18
C GLY A 267 28.10 -13.58 5.66
N ILE A 268 27.27 -14.45 5.08
CA ILE A 268 27.13 -14.64 3.63
C ILE A 268 26.02 -13.71 3.10
N PRO A 269 26.31 -12.87 2.08
CA PRO A 269 25.28 -12.06 1.46
C PRO A 269 24.34 -12.91 0.60
N TYR A 270 23.04 -12.59 0.64
CA TYR A 270 22.02 -13.21 -0.19
C TYR A 270 20.99 -12.18 -0.66
N TYR A 271 20.34 -12.44 -1.79
CA TYR A 271 19.23 -11.61 -2.24
C TYR A 271 17.97 -11.93 -1.46
N PHE A 272 17.40 -10.92 -0.83
CA PHE A 272 16.17 -11.04 -0.05
C PHE A 272 14.98 -11.44 -0.93
N LEU A 273 14.26 -12.47 -0.50
CA LEU A 273 13.09 -13.02 -1.21
C LEU A 273 13.38 -13.42 -2.68
N ASP A 274 14.62 -13.85 -2.98
CA ASP A 274 14.95 -14.34 -4.32
C ASP A 274 14.03 -15.49 -4.75
N ASN A 275 13.55 -15.44 -6.00
CA ASN A 275 12.58 -16.39 -6.56
C ASN A 275 11.26 -16.56 -5.77
N THR A 276 10.90 -15.57 -4.96
CA THR A 276 9.63 -15.52 -4.23
C THR A 276 8.65 -14.59 -4.95
N ILE A 277 7.40 -15.03 -5.12
CA ILE A 277 6.35 -14.20 -5.70
C ILE A 277 5.92 -13.18 -4.66
N ILE A 278 6.13 -11.90 -4.96
CA ILE A 278 5.66 -10.79 -4.15
C ILE A 278 4.22 -10.45 -4.60
N THR A 279 3.32 -10.32 -3.68
CA THR A 279 1.90 -10.04 -3.97
C THR A 279 1.50 -8.61 -3.66
N THR A 280 2.10 -8.01 -2.65
CA THR A 280 1.81 -6.65 -2.22
C THR A 280 3.02 -6.01 -1.52
N ILE A 281 3.17 -4.71 -1.68
CA ILE A 281 4.17 -3.90 -0.96
C ILE A 281 3.46 -2.66 -0.44
N LYS A 282 3.60 -2.37 0.87
CA LYS A 282 3.15 -1.12 1.49
C LYS A 282 4.28 -0.51 2.30
N VAL A 283 4.30 0.81 2.34
CA VAL A 283 5.31 1.58 3.08
C VAL A 283 4.62 2.23 4.28
N ASP A 284 5.17 2.02 5.47
CA ASP A 284 4.62 2.64 6.67
C ASP A 284 5.23 4.03 6.94
N ASN A 285 4.71 4.69 7.97
CA ASN A 285 5.18 6.03 8.33
C ASN A 285 6.61 6.08 8.88
N GLY A 286 7.20 4.95 9.24
CA GLY A 286 8.62 4.80 9.53
C GLY A 286 9.48 4.45 8.32
N ASN A 287 8.94 4.56 7.10
CA ASN A 287 9.57 4.16 5.84
C ASN A 287 9.99 2.68 5.79
N ARG A 288 9.37 1.82 6.62
CA ARG A 288 9.58 0.37 6.56
C ARG A 288 8.72 -0.23 5.44
N LYS A 289 9.22 -1.26 4.79
CA LYS A 289 8.53 -1.92 3.66
C LYS A 289 7.88 -3.19 4.15
N TRP A 290 6.56 -3.20 4.14
CA TRP A 290 5.72 -4.36 4.43
C TRP A 290 5.49 -5.13 3.14
N ILE A 291 5.99 -6.35 3.06
CA ILE A 291 6.03 -7.15 1.83
C ILE A 291 5.26 -8.45 2.05
N GLY A 292 4.15 -8.59 1.34
CA GLY A 292 3.36 -9.82 1.29
C GLY A 292 3.79 -10.73 0.17
N THR A 293 3.68 -12.03 0.38
CA THR A 293 4.13 -13.08 -0.54
C THR A 293 3.03 -14.08 -0.88
N ASP A 294 3.20 -14.82 -1.97
CA ASP A 294 2.35 -15.96 -2.34
C ASP A 294 2.86 -17.25 -1.70
N GLY A 295 2.77 -17.35 -0.35
CA GLY A 295 3.06 -18.59 0.38
C GLY A 295 4.21 -18.53 1.40
N SER A 296 4.83 -17.37 1.64
CA SER A 296 5.87 -17.21 2.68
C SER A 296 5.50 -16.19 3.77
N GLY A 297 4.24 -15.75 3.80
CA GLY A 297 3.74 -14.78 4.77
C GLY A 297 4.16 -13.34 4.47
N VAL A 298 4.38 -12.56 5.52
CA VAL A 298 4.71 -11.14 5.48
C VAL A 298 6.10 -10.88 6.04
N TYR A 299 6.86 -10.02 5.37
CA TYR A 299 8.16 -9.53 5.81
C TYR A 299 8.12 -8.01 5.96
N VAL A 300 8.81 -7.50 6.95
CA VAL A 300 8.96 -6.06 7.17
C VAL A 300 10.45 -5.73 7.15
N LEU A 301 10.87 -4.96 6.15
CA LEU A 301 12.23 -4.42 6.06
C LEU A 301 12.37 -3.11 6.84
N SER A 302 13.53 -2.87 7.39
CA SER A 302 13.93 -1.60 8.01
C SER A 302 13.84 -0.42 7.03
N GLU A 303 13.90 0.81 7.55
CA GLU A 303 13.90 2.04 6.75
C GLU A 303 15.01 2.04 5.69
N ASP A 304 16.21 1.58 6.06
CA ASP A 304 17.40 1.51 5.22
C ASP A 304 17.53 0.22 4.39
N ASN A 305 16.58 -0.70 4.50
CA ASN A 305 16.52 -1.98 3.80
C ASN A 305 17.67 -2.96 4.16
N GLN A 306 18.32 -2.80 5.34
CA GLN A 306 19.47 -3.62 5.74
C GLN A 306 19.10 -4.81 6.62
N GLU A 307 17.89 -4.84 7.18
CA GLU A 307 17.45 -5.91 8.08
C GLU A 307 15.96 -6.24 7.96
N ILE A 308 15.60 -7.46 8.34
CA ILE A 308 14.21 -7.89 8.51
C ILE A 308 13.81 -7.55 9.94
N VAL A 309 12.97 -6.51 10.11
CA VAL A 309 12.47 -6.07 11.42
C VAL A 309 11.42 -7.05 11.97
N HIS A 310 10.54 -7.55 11.09
CA HIS A 310 9.51 -8.53 11.43
C HIS A 310 9.32 -9.52 10.28
N GLN A 311 8.97 -10.74 10.67
CA GLN A 311 8.50 -11.78 9.77
C GLN A 311 7.30 -12.47 10.41
N PHE A 312 6.18 -12.53 9.68
CA PHE A 312 4.94 -13.17 10.12
C PHE A 312 4.57 -14.30 9.17
N ASN A 313 4.32 -15.45 9.73
CA ASN A 313 3.78 -16.61 9.03
C ASN A 313 2.87 -17.42 9.96
N THR A 314 2.20 -18.43 9.44
CA THR A 314 1.26 -19.26 10.19
C THR A 314 1.92 -20.07 11.33
N SER A 315 3.25 -20.23 11.34
CA SER A 315 3.96 -20.94 12.39
C SER A 315 4.38 -20.05 13.57
N ASN A 316 4.49 -18.73 13.36
CA ASN A 316 4.99 -17.80 14.39
C ASN A 316 4.02 -16.68 14.75
N SER A 317 2.85 -16.63 14.12
CA SER A 317 1.89 -15.53 14.28
C SER A 317 0.44 -16.01 14.09
N PRO A 318 -0.57 -15.19 14.43
CA PRO A 318 -1.99 -15.50 14.19
C PRO A 318 -2.42 -15.40 12.72
N LEU A 319 -1.49 -15.30 11.75
CA LEU A 319 -1.84 -15.31 10.33
C LEU A 319 -2.67 -16.55 9.99
N LEU A 320 -3.75 -16.35 9.24
CA LEU A 320 -4.64 -17.42 8.81
C LEU A 320 -4.07 -18.22 7.63
N SER A 321 -3.17 -17.62 6.86
CA SER A 321 -2.51 -18.20 5.70
C SER A 321 -1.21 -17.47 5.40
N ASP A 322 -0.24 -18.18 4.82
CA ASP A 322 0.99 -17.60 4.31
C ASP A 322 0.83 -17.02 2.89
N LYS A 323 -0.34 -17.26 2.27
CA LYS A 323 -0.71 -16.63 0.99
C LYS A 323 -1.38 -15.30 1.25
N ILE A 324 -0.62 -14.23 1.08
CA ILE A 324 -1.05 -12.86 1.31
C ILE A 324 -1.57 -12.26 0.00
N TYR A 325 -2.70 -11.56 0.05
CA TYR A 325 -3.24 -10.83 -1.09
C TYR A 325 -2.98 -9.33 -0.99
N SER A 326 -3.22 -8.77 0.19
CA SER A 326 -3.12 -7.33 0.41
C SER A 326 -2.63 -7.00 1.81
N ILE A 327 -1.99 -5.86 1.92
CA ILE A 327 -1.61 -5.23 3.19
C ILE A 327 -2.10 -3.79 3.10
N GLU A 328 -2.69 -3.29 4.17
CA GLU A 328 -3.07 -1.89 4.28
C GLU A 328 -2.73 -1.36 5.66
N ILE A 329 -2.33 -0.09 5.73
CA ILE A 329 -1.86 0.54 6.96
C ILE A 329 -2.73 1.75 7.25
N ASN A 330 -3.35 1.75 8.42
CA ASN A 330 -3.97 2.96 8.92
C ASN A 330 -2.88 3.90 9.43
N GLU A 331 -2.61 4.95 8.70
CA GLU A 331 -1.54 5.90 9.02
C GLU A 331 -1.72 6.59 10.37
N ASN A 332 -2.97 6.83 10.80
CA ASN A 332 -3.26 7.53 12.05
C ASN A 332 -3.04 6.64 13.28
N THR A 333 -3.44 5.38 13.21
CA THR A 333 -3.36 4.43 14.33
C THR A 333 -2.10 3.56 14.29
N GLY A 334 -1.45 3.46 13.13
CA GLY A 334 -0.37 2.53 12.87
C GLY A 334 -0.82 1.07 12.77
N GLU A 335 -2.11 0.79 12.77
CA GLU A 335 -2.62 -0.57 12.64
C GLU A 335 -2.47 -1.06 11.20
N VAL A 336 -1.92 -2.26 11.06
CA VAL A 336 -1.66 -2.92 9.78
C VAL A 336 -2.66 -4.04 9.59
N PHE A 337 -3.41 -4.00 8.51
CA PHE A 337 -4.38 -5.00 8.11
C PHE A 337 -3.77 -5.90 7.05
N ILE A 338 -3.79 -7.21 7.27
CA ILE A 338 -3.19 -8.21 6.41
C ILE A 338 -4.28 -9.13 5.89
N GLY A 339 -4.54 -9.06 4.60
CA GLY A 339 -5.52 -9.85 3.88
C GLY A 339 -4.90 -11.09 3.25
N SER A 340 -5.54 -12.23 3.44
CA SER A 340 -5.12 -13.51 2.90
C SER A 340 -6.28 -14.22 2.17
N ASP A 341 -5.99 -15.34 1.54
CA ASP A 341 -7.01 -16.22 0.94
C ASP A 341 -7.98 -16.82 1.97
N LYS A 342 -7.61 -16.82 3.27
CA LYS A 342 -8.43 -17.36 4.37
C LYS A 342 -9.08 -16.30 5.25
N GLY A 343 -8.78 -15.03 5.05
CA GLY A 343 -9.38 -13.94 5.82
C GLY A 343 -8.43 -12.81 6.14
N LEU A 344 -8.82 -12.03 7.15
CA LEU A 344 -8.16 -10.82 7.60
C LEU A 344 -7.63 -10.99 9.01
N VAL A 345 -6.44 -10.45 9.25
CA VAL A 345 -5.90 -10.20 10.59
C VAL A 345 -5.39 -8.78 10.67
N SER A 346 -5.31 -8.22 11.88
CA SER A 346 -4.62 -6.95 12.09
C SER A 346 -3.45 -7.10 13.06
N TYR A 347 -2.48 -6.21 12.90
CA TYR A 347 -1.31 -6.10 13.76
C TYR A 347 -1.17 -4.65 14.22
N LYS A 348 -0.97 -4.44 15.53
CA LYS A 348 -0.71 -3.10 16.07
C LYS A 348 0.71 -2.69 15.74
N GLY A 349 0.83 -1.90 14.68
CA GLY A 349 2.12 -1.39 14.21
C GLY A 349 2.70 -0.30 15.12
N GLU A 350 3.97 0.01 14.88
CA GLU A 350 4.76 0.95 15.66
C GLU A 350 5.00 2.29 14.94
N ALA A 351 4.45 2.47 13.73
CA ALA A 351 4.62 3.65 12.90
C ALA A 351 3.29 4.35 12.65
N THR A 352 3.17 5.60 13.06
CA THR A 352 1.98 6.44 12.85
C THR A 352 2.33 7.69 12.07
N LYS A 353 1.35 8.39 11.52
CA LYS A 353 1.57 9.66 10.85
C LYS A 353 2.19 10.68 11.81
N GLY A 354 3.25 11.36 11.38
CA GLY A 354 3.87 12.46 12.11
C GLY A 354 2.92 13.65 12.27
N LYS A 355 3.08 14.37 13.37
CA LYS A 355 2.40 15.64 13.63
C LYS A 355 3.21 16.81 13.09
N ASP A 356 2.57 17.97 12.98
CA ASP A 356 3.21 19.21 12.53
C ASP A 356 4.04 19.89 13.64
N ASP A 357 3.72 19.58 14.90
CA ASP A 357 4.42 20.08 16.09
C ASP A 357 4.36 19.08 17.27
N TYR A 358 4.92 19.45 18.42
CA TYR A 358 4.99 18.62 19.63
C TYR A 358 3.91 18.97 20.69
N SER A 359 2.84 19.69 20.33
CA SER A 359 1.81 20.16 21.29
C SER A 359 1.05 19.03 21.98
N ASP A 360 0.88 17.91 21.28
CA ASP A 360 0.06 16.77 21.72
C ASP A 360 0.88 15.52 22.07
N VAL A 361 2.16 15.69 22.47
CA VAL A 361 2.99 14.53 22.81
C VAL A 361 2.64 13.99 24.18
N TYR A 362 2.34 12.71 24.23
CA TYR A 362 2.10 11.99 25.48
C TYR A 362 2.66 10.55 25.41
N ALA A 363 2.79 9.94 26.60
CA ALA A 363 3.25 8.56 26.72
C ALA A 363 2.20 7.69 27.43
N TYR A 364 2.05 6.45 27.00
CA TYR A 364 1.17 5.49 27.65
C TYR A 364 1.76 4.05 27.65
N PRO A 365 1.51 3.25 28.72
CA PRO A 365 0.91 3.66 29.97
C PRO A 365 1.82 4.63 30.75
N ASN A 366 1.20 5.59 31.43
CA ASN A 366 1.90 6.51 32.28
C ASN A 366 1.03 6.81 33.52
N PRO A 367 1.41 6.34 34.75
CA PRO A 367 2.68 5.70 35.09
C PRO A 367 2.82 4.26 34.58
N VAL A 368 4.07 3.85 34.36
CA VAL A 368 4.44 2.45 34.13
C VAL A 368 4.47 1.72 35.47
N ARG A 369 3.52 0.84 35.70
CA ARG A 369 3.36 0.12 36.98
C ARG A 369 4.30 -1.10 37.07
N PRO A 370 4.56 -1.64 38.28
CA PRO A 370 5.47 -2.76 38.49
C PRO A 370 5.14 -4.02 37.70
N GLU A 371 3.85 -4.32 37.55
CA GLU A 371 3.33 -5.48 36.81
C GLU A 371 3.42 -5.34 35.30
N TYR A 372 3.56 -4.10 34.78
CA TYR A 372 3.64 -3.85 33.35
C TYR A 372 5.03 -4.18 32.81
N ARG A 373 5.11 -5.14 31.91
CA ARG A 373 6.36 -5.66 31.33
C ARG A 373 6.52 -5.36 29.85
N ASP A 374 5.49 -4.79 29.25
CA ASP A 374 5.47 -4.46 27.84
C ASP A 374 6.08 -3.07 27.57
N LYS A 375 5.97 -2.60 26.37
CA LYS A 375 6.59 -1.38 25.84
C LYS A 375 5.72 -0.15 26.14
N VAL A 376 6.35 0.98 26.44
CA VAL A 376 5.71 2.29 26.55
C VAL A 376 5.70 2.93 25.15
N THR A 377 4.57 3.43 24.74
CA THR A 377 4.41 4.20 23.51
C THR A 377 4.47 5.68 23.81
N ILE A 378 5.31 6.43 23.10
CA ILE A 378 5.36 7.89 23.07
C ILE A 378 4.79 8.29 21.73
N THR A 379 3.70 9.02 21.67
CA THR A 379 2.98 9.40 20.45
C THR A 379 2.76 10.90 20.35
N GLY A 380 2.33 11.40 19.18
CA GLY A 380 2.18 12.83 18.91
C GLY A 380 3.46 13.50 18.48
N LEU A 381 4.48 12.74 18.10
CA LEU A 381 5.76 13.26 17.63
C LEU A 381 5.68 13.78 16.17
N MET A 382 6.60 14.64 15.82
CA MET A 382 6.86 14.97 14.41
C MET A 382 7.61 13.83 13.73
N ASP A 383 7.50 13.75 12.41
CA ASP A 383 8.25 12.76 11.63
C ASP A 383 9.77 13.00 11.74
N ASN A 384 10.56 11.93 11.68
CA ASN A 384 12.03 11.99 11.76
C ASN A 384 12.60 12.62 13.03
N SER A 385 11.83 12.65 14.13
CA SER A 385 12.29 13.19 15.40
C SER A 385 13.37 12.34 16.05
N ILE A 386 14.46 12.94 16.49
CA ILE A 386 15.40 12.32 17.41
C ILE A 386 14.83 12.44 18.82
N VAL A 387 14.55 11.30 19.45
CA VAL A 387 13.95 11.23 20.80
C VAL A 387 14.99 10.75 21.79
N LYS A 388 15.22 11.55 22.83
CA LYS A 388 16.08 11.21 23.96
C LYS A 388 15.25 11.06 25.23
N ILE A 389 15.49 10.00 25.96
CA ILE A 389 14.90 9.78 27.29
C ILE A 389 16.03 9.97 28.31
N THR A 390 15.86 10.88 29.26
CA THR A 390 16.84 11.20 30.29
C THR A 390 16.25 11.01 31.68
N ASP A 391 17.10 10.89 32.69
CA ASP A 391 16.72 11.11 34.09
C ASP A 391 16.50 12.60 34.37
N LEU A 392 16.07 12.94 35.59
CA LEU A 392 15.86 14.33 36.01
C LEU A 392 17.15 15.20 36.05
N ASN A 393 18.30 14.56 36.08
CA ASN A 393 19.63 15.25 36.05
C ASN A 393 20.12 15.47 34.61
N GLY A 394 19.35 15.02 33.59
CA GLY A 394 19.74 15.15 32.20
C GLY A 394 20.63 14.01 31.67
N ASN A 395 20.90 12.97 32.49
CA ASN A 395 21.70 11.83 32.01
C ASN A 395 20.93 11.03 31.00
N LEU A 396 21.56 10.76 29.85
CA LEU A 396 20.94 9.96 28.77
C LEU A 396 20.66 8.53 29.22
N VAL A 397 19.42 8.10 29.11
CA VAL A 397 18.96 6.75 29.39
C VAL A 397 18.76 5.95 28.11
N TYR A 398 18.10 6.55 27.12
CA TYR A 398 17.79 5.92 25.84
C TYR A 398 17.69 6.97 24.74
N GLN A 399 18.07 6.60 23.52
CA GLN A 399 17.92 7.45 22.35
C GLN A 399 17.47 6.62 21.15
N THR A 400 16.56 7.18 20.36
CA THR A 400 16.07 6.55 19.12
C THR A 400 15.52 7.63 18.18
N LYS A 401 15.12 7.23 16.97
CA LYS A 401 14.40 8.04 16.00
C LYS A 401 12.93 7.65 15.99
N SER A 402 12.03 8.60 15.75
CA SER A 402 10.60 8.31 15.63
C SER A 402 10.28 7.53 14.34
N LEU A 403 9.33 6.62 14.45
CA LEU A 403 8.71 5.94 13.31
C LEU A 403 7.44 6.73 12.94
N GLY A 404 7.61 7.76 12.10
CA GLY A 404 6.58 8.76 11.91
C GLY A 404 6.31 9.51 13.23
N GLY A 405 5.04 9.45 13.71
CA GLY A 405 4.56 10.17 14.89
C GLY A 405 4.77 9.48 16.22
N GLN A 406 5.51 8.35 16.31
CA GLN A 406 5.66 7.65 17.59
C GLN A 406 7.02 6.97 17.78
N VAL A 407 7.31 6.68 19.05
CA VAL A 407 8.47 5.91 19.52
C VAL A 407 7.99 4.87 20.53
N ILE A 408 8.62 3.71 20.49
CA ILE A 408 8.41 2.62 21.44
C ILE A 408 9.62 2.49 22.35
N TRP A 409 9.39 2.49 23.67
CA TRP A 409 10.42 2.32 24.69
C TRP A 409 10.11 1.17 25.63
N ASN A 410 11.04 0.24 25.79
CA ASN A 410 10.89 -0.95 26.64
C ASN A 410 11.30 -0.72 28.12
N CYS A 411 11.40 0.52 28.54
CA CYS A 411 11.88 0.93 29.87
C CYS A 411 13.29 0.38 30.21
N ARG A 412 14.15 0.27 29.20
CA ARG A 412 15.56 -0.12 29.38
C ARG A 412 16.50 1.01 28.94
N ASN A 413 17.66 1.06 29.56
CA ASN A 413 18.72 1.97 29.17
C ASN A 413 19.50 1.42 27.96
N THR A 414 20.46 2.20 27.45
CA THR A 414 21.31 1.82 26.31
C THR A 414 22.13 0.53 26.53
N LYS A 415 22.27 0.07 27.79
CA LYS A 415 22.91 -1.21 28.13
C LYS A 415 21.92 -2.37 28.25
N GLY A 416 20.64 -2.17 27.90
CA GLY A 416 19.59 -3.19 28.01
C GLY A 416 19.08 -3.44 29.44
N VAL A 417 19.51 -2.69 30.43
CA VAL A 417 19.10 -2.84 31.84
C VAL A 417 17.82 -2.06 32.09
N ARG A 418 16.83 -2.69 32.75
CA ARG A 418 15.57 -2.01 33.13
C ARG A 418 15.87 -0.85 34.07
N VAL A 419 15.28 0.30 33.76
CA VAL A 419 15.48 1.55 34.53
C VAL A 419 14.87 1.47 35.93
N ALA A 420 15.35 2.28 36.88
CA ALA A 420 14.86 2.37 38.25
C ALA A 420 13.49 3.08 38.32
N SER A 421 12.83 3.03 39.47
CA SER A 421 11.67 3.90 39.75
C SER A 421 12.11 5.36 39.69
N GLY A 422 11.33 6.19 39.01
CA GLY A 422 11.64 7.59 38.83
C GLY A 422 10.82 8.24 37.73
N VAL A 423 11.03 9.52 37.54
CA VAL A 423 10.48 10.30 36.42
C VAL A 423 11.56 10.47 35.38
N TYR A 424 11.22 10.16 34.14
CA TYR A 424 12.07 10.28 32.97
C TYR A 424 11.55 11.37 32.06
N LEU A 425 12.43 12.26 31.60
CA LEU A 425 12.09 13.31 30.66
C LEU A 425 12.24 12.78 29.24
N VAL A 426 11.26 13.07 28.41
CA VAL A 426 11.32 12.80 26.97
C VAL A 426 11.64 14.12 26.27
N LEU A 427 12.79 14.18 25.64
CA LEU A 427 13.22 15.30 24.81
C LEU A 427 13.10 14.91 23.36
N SER A 428 12.67 15.83 22.52
CA SER A 428 12.56 15.59 21.07
C SER A 428 13.01 16.80 20.28
N ALA A 429 13.61 16.54 19.11
CA ALA A 429 13.99 17.53 18.12
C ALA A 429 13.96 16.92 16.71
N THR A 430 13.63 17.73 15.71
CA THR A 430 13.94 17.47 14.30
C THR A 430 15.18 18.28 13.92
N GLU A 431 15.73 18.07 12.71
CA GLU A 431 16.89 18.84 12.22
C GLU A 431 16.63 20.36 12.25
N ASP A 432 15.38 20.78 12.02
CA ASP A 432 14.97 22.18 11.95
C ASP A 432 14.42 22.72 13.29
N SER A 433 14.37 21.92 14.36
CA SER A 433 13.79 22.30 15.63
C SER A 433 14.79 22.21 16.77
N LYS A 434 14.62 23.06 17.81
CA LYS A 434 15.41 22.97 19.05
C LYS A 434 14.91 21.80 19.90
N GLU A 435 15.85 21.08 20.51
CA GLU A 435 15.55 20.05 21.49
C GLU A 435 14.78 20.64 22.67
N SER A 436 13.65 20.04 23.02
CA SER A 436 12.81 20.45 24.13
C SER A 436 12.21 19.24 24.86
N VAL A 437 11.83 19.43 26.14
CA VAL A 437 11.08 18.42 26.88
C VAL A 437 9.65 18.42 26.38
N VAL A 438 9.25 17.34 25.71
CA VAL A 438 7.91 17.22 25.10
C VAL A 438 6.94 16.47 26.00
N THR A 439 7.41 15.54 26.88
CA THR A 439 6.56 14.83 27.85
C THR A 439 7.43 14.19 28.95
N LYS A 440 6.79 13.53 29.93
CA LYS A 440 7.44 12.82 31.03
C LYS A 440 6.84 11.44 31.23
N ILE A 441 7.66 10.48 31.65
CA ILE A 441 7.22 9.11 31.95
C ILE A 441 7.58 8.78 33.40
N ALA A 442 6.57 8.41 34.19
CA ALA A 442 6.78 7.90 35.53
C ALA A 442 6.89 6.37 35.52
N VAL A 443 7.98 5.84 36.02
CA VAL A 443 8.22 4.41 36.17
C VAL A 443 8.17 4.04 37.66
N ILE A 444 7.38 3.03 38.00
CA ILE A 444 7.24 2.49 39.36
C ILE A 444 7.71 1.02 39.32
N LYS A 445 8.54 0.65 40.30
CA LYS A 445 9.01 -0.75 40.48
C LYS A 445 8.29 -1.40 41.65
#